data_8271e08a552924d2fd89a14b1176a479
#
_entry.id   8271e08a552924d2fd89a14b1176a479
#
_cell.length_a   1.000
_cell.length_b   1.000
_cell.length_c   1.000
_cell.angle_alpha   90.00
_cell.angle_beta   90.00
_cell.angle_gamma   90.00
#
_symmetry.space_group_name_H-M   'P 1'
#
loop_
_entity.id
_entity.type
_entity.pdbx_description
1 polymer ?
#
loop_
_entity_poly.entity_id
_entity_poly.type
_entity_poly.pdbx_seq_one_letter_code
_entity_poly.pdbx_strand_id
1 'polypeptide(L)'
;MNNLKLSSLMAGTLILAGTASAGFTGMSFDEVENGMAGFTTYRAYAGVTAGGQVDAVYGDEACALLVTSGGGFYQNGFGGYGTPSAALFGFFPSLEWDSFVTIGLTDDAGDAMLDIGIDWADFEAGGDIATSNGTWFATPSDAQVLEIGGRVLIGQFTVADGDHVYGSMNFQGKNADLSNWNADCVTFDSAAIPAPGALALLGLAGIAARRRRK
;
A
#
# COMPACT_ATOMS: atom_id res chain seq x y z
N MET A 1 46.12 37.35 -7.34
CA MET A 1 45.52 36.77 -6.12
C MET A 1 43.98 36.91 -6.22
N ASN A 2 43.31 35.91 -6.77
CA ASN A 2 41.85 35.91 -6.91
C ASN A 2 41.28 34.71 -6.15
N ASN A 3 40.64 35.00 -5.02
CA ASN A 3 39.96 34.03 -4.20
C ASN A 3 38.61 33.70 -4.83
N LEU A 4 38.46 32.54 -5.44
CA LEU A 4 37.15 31.99 -5.81
C LEU A 4 36.47 31.42 -4.56
N LYS A 5 35.38 32.05 -4.11
CA LYS A 5 34.52 31.52 -3.09
C LYS A 5 33.59 30.47 -3.73
N LEU A 6 33.79 29.20 -3.41
CA LEU A 6 32.86 28.13 -3.75
C LEU A 6 31.65 28.22 -2.83
N SER A 7 30.50 28.66 -3.34
CA SER A 7 29.22 28.61 -2.64
C SER A 7 28.69 27.18 -2.74
N SER A 8 28.67 26.47 -1.62
CA SER A 8 28.04 25.16 -1.47
C SER A 8 26.53 25.32 -1.49
N LEU A 9 25.87 24.91 -2.54
CA LEU A 9 24.42 24.81 -2.63
C LEU A 9 23.98 23.52 -1.91
N MET A 10 23.48 23.63 -0.69
CA MET A 10 22.80 22.54 -0.01
C MET A 10 21.40 22.38 -0.63
N ALA A 11 21.20 21.33 -1.43
CA ALA A 11 19.90 20.88 -1.83
C ALA A 11 19.24 20.18 -0.61
N GLY A 12 18.38 20.92 0.07
CA GLY A 12 17.54 20.36 1.13
C GLY A 12 16.45 19.48 0.50
N THR A 13 16.52 18.19 0.74
CA THR A 13 15.42 17.27 0.41
C THR A 13 14.26 17.56 1.37
N LEU A 14 13.18 18.16 0.84
CA LEU A 14 11.95 18.37 1.58
C LEU A 14 11.25 17.01 1.72
N ILE A 15 11.43 16.33 2.84
CA ILE A 15 10.60 15.19 3.22
C ILE A 15 9.28 15.80 3.68
N LEU A 16 8.20 15.62 2.91
CA LEU A 16 6.85 15.84 3.41
C LEU A 16 6.61 14.79 4.51
N ALA A 17 6.88 15.16 5.74
CA ALA A 17 6.44 14.40 6.89
C ALA A 17 4.94 14.57 7.00
N GLY A 18 4.15 13.62 6.50
CA GLY A 18 2.80 13.41 6.98
C GLY A 18 2.87 13.29 8.50
N THR A 19 1.90 13.86 9.22
CA THR A 19 1.82 13.77 10.68
C THR A 19 1.73 12.29 11.04
N ALA A 20 2.85 11.70 11.48
CA ALA A 20 2.87 10.34 12.00
C ALA A 20 1.97 10.32 13.24
N SER A 21 0.79 9.74 13.13
CA SER A 21 -0.01 9.36 14.28
C SER A 21 0.73 8.26 15.02
N ALA A 22 0.69 8.27 16.36
CA ALA A 22 1.27 7.18 17.12
C ALA A 22 0.65 5.86 16.63
N GLY A 23 1.46 4.95 16.11
CA GLY A 23 1.02 3.67 15.56
C GLY A 23 1.21 3.52 14.04
N PHE A 24 0.78 4.48 13.24
CA PHE A 24 0.95 4.46 11.78
C PHE A 24 2.30 5.07 11.37
N THR A 25 3.03 4.39 10.49
CA THR A 25 4.38 4.81 10.06
C THR A 25 4.45 5.21 8.58
N GLY A 26 3.35 5.10 7.84
CA GLY A 26 3.26 5.43 6.42
C GLY A 26 2.77 4.28 5.56
N MET A 27 2.58 4.53 4.28
CA MET A 27 2.30 3.48 3.30
C MET A 27 3.57 3.03 2.59
N SER A 28 3.55 1.77 2.15
CA SER A 28 4.58 1.21 1.27
C SER A 28 3.95 0.30 0.23
N PHE A 29 4.65 0.13 -0.89
CA PHE A 29 4.24 -0.78 -1.96
C PHE A 29 5.38 -1.73 -2.27
N ASP A 30 5.03 -3.01 -2.48
CA ASP A 30 5.92 -3.98 -3.09
C ASP A 30 5.42 -4.25 -4.51
N GLU A 31 6.30 -4.12 -5.49
CA GLU A 31 6.07 -4.64 -6.83
C GLU A 31 6.36 -6.14 -6.81
N VAL A 32 5.40 -6.93 -7.26
CA VAL A 32 5.46 -8.40 -7.22
C VAL A 32 5.52 -8.95 -8.65
N GLU A 33 6.46 -9.86 -8.88
CA GLU A 33 6.55 -10.58 -10.15
C GLU A 33 5.32 -11.48 -10.33
N ASN A 34 4.48 -11.18 -11.32
CA ASN A 34 3.21 -11.87 -11.57
C ASN A 34 3.22 -12.82 -12.77
N GLY A 35 4.28 -12.77 -13.58
CA GLY A 35 4.37 -13.57 -14.81
C GLY A 35 3.33 -13.22 -15.88
N MET A 36 2.55 -12.15 -15.71
CA MET A 36 1.52 -11.71 -16.65
C MET A 36 2.08 -10.62 -17.58
N ALA A 37 2.25 -10.94 -18.85
CA ALA A 37 2.76 -9.96 -19.82
C ALA A 37 1.83 -8.77 -19.97
N GLY A 38 2.35 -7.56 -19.85
CA GLY A 38 1.59 -6.31 -19.97
C GLY A 38 0.97 -5.83 -18.66
N PHE A 39 1.28 -6.48 -17.52
CA PHE A 39 0.74 -6.11 -16.21
C PHE A 39 1.81 -6.10 -15.12
N THR A 40 1.71 -5.12 -14.25
CA THR A 40 2.48 -4.98 -13.01
C THR A 40 1.54 -5.12 -11.81
N THR A 41 1.96 -5.90 -10.80
CA THR A 41 1.18 -6.09 -9.56
C THR A 41 1.84 -5.37 -8.40
N TYR A 42 1.06 -4.55 -7.70
CA TYR A 42 1.45 -3.85 -6.49
C TYR A 42 0.73 -4.40 -5.27
N ARG A 43 1.46 -4.72 -4.21
CA ARG A 43 0.91 -4.99 -2.88
C ARG A 43 1.05 -3.75 -2.03
N ALA A 44 -0.09 -3.20 -1.59
CA ALA A 44 -0.16 -2.00 -0.77
C ALA A 44 -0.18 -2.38 0.72
N TYR A 45 0.69 -1.74 1.51
CA TYR A 45 0.82 -2.00 2.94
C TYR A 45 0.66 -0.71 3.74
N ALA A 46 -0.06 -0.83 4.85
CA ALA A 46 -0.04 0.16 5.92
C ALA A 46 1.07 -0.21 6.92
N GLY A 47 2.07 0.64 7.04
CA GLY A 47 3.14 0.50 8.03
C GLY A 47 2.65 0.87 9.41
N VAL A 48 3.01 0.07 10.41
CA VAL A 48 2.67 0.29 11.81
C VAL A 48 3.86 0.02 12.73
N THR A 49 3.80 0.55 13.95
CA THR A 49 4.82 0.26 14.96
C THR A 49 4.79 -1.21 15.38
N ALA A 50 5.92 -1.76 15.83
CA ALA A 50 6.04 -3.16 16.22
C ALA A 50 4.97 -3.58 17.24
N GLY A 51 4.30 -4.70 16.96
CA GLY A 51 3.17 -5.21 17.73
C GLY A 51 1.86 -4.46 17.52
N GLY A 52 1.84 -3.51 16.58
CA GLY A 52 0.63 -2.80 16.18
C GLY A 52 -0.22 -3.62 15.19
N GLN A 53 -1.36 -3.05 14.83
CA GLN A 53 -2.32 -3.67 13.93
C GLN A 53 -3.09 -2.63 13.12
N VAL A 54 -3.67 -3.06 12.00
CA VAL A 54 -4.63 -2.29 11.20
C VAL A 54 -5.99 -2.98 11.31
N ASP A 55 -6.97 -2.29 11.85
CA ASP A 55 -8.33 -2.84 12.00
C ASP A 55 -9.21 -2.49 10.80
N ALA A 56 -9.04 -1.28 10.23
CA ALA A 56 -9.89 -0.77 9.16
C ALA A 56 -9.15 0.18 8.22
N VAL A 57 -9.59 0.15 6.96
CA VAL A 57 -9.35 1.18 5.94
C VAL A 57 -10.71 1.79 5.60
N TYR A 58 -10.82 3.13 5.59
CA TYR A 58 -12.11 3.78 5.45
C TYR A 58 -12.05 5.13 4.71
N GLY A 59 -13.23 5.57 4.26
CA GLY A 59 -13.47 6.92 3.77
C GLY A 59 -14.58 7.57 4.57
N ASP A 60 -14.45 8.88 4.81
CA ASP A 60 -15.48 9.71 5.41
C ASP A 60 -15.67 11.02 4.64
N GLU A 61 -16.61 11.88 5.09
CA GLU A 61 -16.91 13.15 4.43
C GLU A 61 -15.73 14.14 4.44
N ALA A 62 -14.82 14.03 5.43
CA ALA A 62 -13.66 14.90 5.52
C ALA A 62 -12.53 14.43 4.60
N CYS A 63 -12.38 13.12 4.45
CA CYS A 63 -11.33 12.46 3.70
C CYS A 63 -11.91 11.23 2.98
N ALA A 64 -12.45 11.46 1.79
CA ALA A 64 -12.98 10.37 0.97
C ALA A 64 -11.87 9.36 0.63
N LEU A 65 -12.25 8.08 0.68
CA LEU A 65 -11.42 6.99 0.17
C LEU A 65 -11.46 7.03 -1.35
N LEU A 66 -10.28 6.98 -1.95
CA LEU A 66 -10.07 6.79 -3.38
C LEU A 66 -8.87 5.90 -3.61
N VAL A 67 -9.04 4.82 -4.37
CA VAL A 67 -7.96 4.04 -4.96
C VAL A 67 -8.20 4.00 -6.45
N THR A 68 -7.25 4.48 -7.23
CA THR A 68 -7.38 4.62 -8.68
C THR A 68 -6.08 4.30 -9.41
N SER A 69 -6.19 4.03 -10.71
CA SER A 69 -5.09 3.86 -11.66
C SER A 69 -5.49 4.45 -13.01
N GLY A 70 -4.53 4.94 -13.78
CA GLY A 70 -4.78 5.58 -15.08
C GLY A 70 -5.48 4.69 -16.10
N GLY A 71 -5.18 3.37 -16.10
CA GLY A 71 -5.76 2.36 -16.98
C GLY A 71 -6.79 1.46 -16.31
N GLY A 72 -7.10 1.68 -15.03
CA GLY A 72 -7.96 0.81 -14.24
C GLY A 72 -7.21 -0.42 -13.71
N PHE A 73 -7.97 -1.33 -13.12
CA PHE A 73 -7.47 -2.52 -12.44
C PHE A 73 -7.79 -3.79 -13.21
N TYR A 74 -6.83 -4.72 -13.24
CA TYR A 74 -7.10 -6.07 -13.72
C TYR A 74 -8.05 -6.77 -12.75
N GLN A 75 -9.12 -7.35 -13.30
CA GLN A 75 -10.09 -8.18 -12.56
C GLN A 75 -10.22 -9.54 -13.23
N ASN A 76 -10.08 -10.61 -12.45
CA ASN A 76 -10.28 -11.96 -12.92
C ASN A 76 -11.76 -12.33 -12.83
N GLY A 77 -12.32 -13.00 -13.84
CA GLY A 77 -13.74 -13.39 -13.85
C GLY A 77 -14.16 -14.40 -12.76
N PHE A 78 -13.22 -14.93 -11.97
CA PHE A 78 -13.45 -15.78 -10.79
C PHE A 78 -13.03 -15.10 -9.49
N GLY A 79 -12.60 -13.87 -9.54
CA GLY A 79 -12.26 -13.03 -8.39
C GLY A 79 -13.44 -12.17 -7.96
N GLY A 80 -13.13 -11.14 -7.17
CA GLY A 80 -14.06 -10.16 -6.67
C GLY A 80 -13.29 -9.09 -5.89
N TYR A 81 -13.99 -8.24 -5.15
CA TYR A 81 -13.32 -7.16 -4.40
C TYR A 81 -12.45 -7.66 -3.24
N GLY A 82 -12.70 -8.84 -2.68
CA GLY A 82 -11.93 -9.44 -1.59
C GLY A 82 -10.90 -10.46 -2.05
N THR A 83 -10.21 -11.07 -1.10
CA THR A 83 -9.14 -12.04 -1.36
C THR A 83 -9.60 -13.22 -2.22
N PRO A 84 -8.84 -13.60 -3.26
CA PRO A 84 -9.20 -14.69 -4.14
C PRO A 84 -9.02 -16.06 -3.48
N SER A 85 -9.76 -17.07 -3.98
CA SER A 85 -9.64 -18.44 -3.46
C SER A 85 -8.38 -19.15 -3.93
N ALA A 86 -7.46 -19.42 -3.00
CA ALA A 86 -6.21 -20.16 -3.28
C ALA A 86 -6.47 -21.57 -3.86
N ALA A 87 -7.60 -22.19 -3.57
CA ALA A 87 -7.97 -23.49 -4.12
C ALA A 87 -8.14 -23.47 -5.64
N LEU A 88 -8.38 -22.30 -6.23
CA LEU A 88 -8.59 -22.10 -7.65
C LEU A 88 -7.32 -21.77 -8.43
N PHE A 89 -6.21 -21.38 -7.79
CA PHE A 89 -4.98 -20.92 -8.46
C PHE A 89 -4.38 -22.00 -9.38
N GLY A 90 -4.51 -23.28 -9.02
CA GLY A 90 -4.07 -24.39 -9.87
C GLY A 90 -4.84 -24.54 -11.19
N PHE A 91 -6.06 -24.02 -11.27
CA PHE A 91 -6.91 -24.05 -12.45
C PHE A 91 -6.90 -22.71 -13.20
N PHE A 92 -6.79 -21.63 -12.47
CA PHE A 92 -6.81 -20.26 -12.97
C PHE A 92 -5.62 -19.47 -12.39
N PRO A 93 -4.40 -19.67 -12.89
CA PRO A 93 -3.20 -19.07 -12.30
C PRO A 93 -3.24 -17.53 -12.25
N SER A 94 -3.92 -16.88 -13.21
CA SER A 94 -4.07 -15.43 -13.22
C SER A 94 -4.99 -14.88 -12.11
N LEU A 95 -5.75 -15.75 -11.41
CA LEU A 95 -6.56 -15.38 -10.27
C LEU A 95 -5.70 -14.97 -9.05
N GLU A 96 -4.51 -15.54 -8.90
CA GLU A 96 -3.55 -15.13 -7.87
C GLU A 96 -3.17 -13.64 -7.97
N TRP A 97 -3.26 -13.09 -9.19
CA TRP A 97 -2.88 -11.72 -9.51
C TRP A 97 -4.08 -10.78 -9.68
N ASP A 98 -5.24 -11.20 -9.22
CA ASP A 98 -6.43 -10.36 -9.19
C ASP A 98 -6.21 -9.09 -8.36
N SER A 99 -6.96 -8.04 -8.66
CA SER A 99 -6.96 -6.84 -7.82
C SER A 99 -8.02 -7.01 -6.74
N PHE A 100 -7.62 -6.86 -5.48
CA PHE A 100 -8.50 -7.04 -4.34
C PHE A 100 -8.09 -6.17 -3.14
N VAL A 101 -9.01 -5.94 -2.22
CA VAL A 101 -8.73 -5.36 -0.91
C VAL A 101 -8.69 -6.44 0.15
N THR A 102 -7.95 -6.18 1.22
CA THR A 102 -7.78 -7.13 2.32
C THR A 102 -7.37 -6.42 3.61
N ILE A 103 -7.36 -7.16 4.70
CA ILE A 103 -6.60 -6.87 5.91
C ILE A 103 -5.70 -8.08 6.17
N GLY A 104 -4.43 -7.97 5.84
CA GLY A 104 -3.37 -8.91 6.21
C GLY A 104 -3.20 -10.16 5.34
N LEU A 105 -4.20 -10.57 4.54
CA LEU A 105 -4.19 -11.85 3.82
C LEU A 105 -4.01 -11.67 2.31
N THR A 106 -3.50 -12.71 1.64
CA THR A 106 -3.33 -12.78 0.18
C THR A 106 -4.33 -13.72 -0.50
N ASP A 107 -5.07 -14.50 0.28
CA ASP A 107 -6.06 -15.45 -0.19
C ASP A 107 -7.18 -15.63 0.84
N ASP A 108 -8.22 -16.38 0.47
CA ASP A 108 -9.44 -16.57 1.28
C ASP A 108 -9.27 -17.51 2.49
N ALA A 109 -8.10 -18.07 2.71
CA ALA A 109 -7.88 -19.01 3.81
C ALA A 109 -7.91 -18.31 5.18
N GLY A 110 -9.04 -18.41 5.87
CA GLY A 110 -9.25 -17.78 7.17
C GLY A 110 -9.57 -16.30 7.10
N ASP A 111 -9.93 -15.78 5.93
CA ASP A 111 -10.30 -14.38 5.79
C ASP A 111 -11.60 -14.06 6.57
N ALA A 112 -11.47 -13.12 7.50
CA ALA A 112 -12.55 -12.59 8.31
C ALA A 112 -12.84 -11.11 7.98
N MET A 113 -12.37 -10.64 6.83
CA MET A 113 -12.63 -9.28 6.38
C MET A 113 -14.13 -9.08 6.14
N LEU A 114 -14.61 -7.94 6.56
CA LEU A 114 -15.97 -7.44 6.33
C LEU A 114 -15.89 -6.07 5.67
N ASP A 115 -16.97 -5.65 5.05
CA ASP A 115 -17.11 -4.31 4.48
C ASP A 115 -18.48 -3.72 4.78
N ILE A 116 -18.57 -2.40 4.67
CA ILE A 116 -19.81 -1.66 4.78
C ILE A 116 -19.73 -0.33 4.03
N GLY A 117 -20.77 0.01 3.30
CA GLY A 117 -20.94 1.32 2.67
C GLY A 117 -20.08 1.55 1.42
N ILE A 118 -19.47 0.52 0.83
CA ILE A 118 -18.76 0.59 -0.44
C ILE A 118 -19.60 -0.11 -1.51
N ASP A 119 -19.77 0.54 -2.66
CA ASP A 119 -20.27 -0.10 -3.87
C ASP A 119 -19.07 -0.66 -4.65
N TRP A 120 -18.96 -1.97 -4.72
CA TRP A 120 -17.83 -2.65 -5.35
C TRP A 120 -18.01 -2.86 -6.86
N ALA A 121 -19.19 -2.57 -7.41
CA ALA A 121 -19.50 -2.90 -8.81
C ALA A 121 -18.56 -2.21 -9.82
N ASP A 122 -18.13 -0.98 -9.50
CA ASP A 122 -17.16 -0.25 -10.34
C ASP A 122 -15.77 -0.89 -10.29
N PHE A 123 -15.28 -1.19 -9.09
CA PHE A 123 -14.00 -1.84 -8.89
C PHE A 123 -13.96 -3.25 -9.51
N GLU A 124 -15.00 -4.06 -9.33
CA GLU A 124 -15.10 -5.41 -9.93
C GLU A 124 -15.21 -5.36 -11.46
N ALA A 125 -15.60 -4.21 -12.02
CA ALA A 125 -15.54 -3.94 -13.46
C ALA A 125 -14.17 -3.38 -13.92
N GLY A 126 -13.20 -3.25 -13.03
CA GLY A 126 -11.86 -2.71 -13.29
C GLY A 126 -11.73 -1.20 -13.06
N GLY A 127 -12.77 -0.55 -12.53
CA GLY A 127 -12.79 0.88 -12.18
C GLY A 127 -12.20 1.16 -10.79
N ASP A 128 -12.48 2.35 -10.28
CA ASP A 128 -11.95 2.87 -9.02
C ASP A 128 -12.65 2.29 -7.79
N ILE A 129 -11.99 2.36 -6.64
CA ILE A 129 -12.65 2.25 -5.33
C ILE A 129 -12.86 3.67 -4.83
N ALA A 130 -14.10 4.10 -4.64
CA ALA A 130 -14.41 5.45 -4.18
C ALA A 130 -15.59 5.44 -3.20
N THR A 131 -15.40 6.03 -2.02
CA THR A 131 -16.49 6.23 -1.04
C THR A 131 -16.16 7.37 -0.08
N SER A 132 -17.18 8.12 0.33
CA SER A 132 -17.11 9.09 1.43
C SER A 132 -17.78 8.59 2.72
N ASN A 133 -18.26 7.35 2.74
CA ASN A 133 -18.89 6.74 3.91
C ASN A 133 -18.86 5.21 3.79
N GLY A 134 -17.65 4.65 3.81
CA GLY A 134 -17.48 3.21 3.68
C GLY A 134 -16.14 2.73 4.19
N THR A 135 -16.03 1.45 4.45
CA THR A 135 -14.86 0.80 5.03
C THR A 135 -14.79 -0.67 4.65
N TRP A 136 -13.55 -1.21 4.58
CA TRP A 136 -13.30 -2.63 4.79
C TRP A 136 -12.47 -2.81 6.05
N PHE A 137 -12.71 -3.85 6.80
CA PHE A 137 -12.15 -4.04 8.13
C PHE A 137 -12.13 -5.51 8.55
N ALA A 138 -11.31 -5.82 9.55
CA ALA A 138 -11.39 -7.07 10.31
C ALA A 138 -11.48 -6.75 11.80
N THR A 139 -12.04 -7.68 12.58
CA THR A 139 -12.19 -7.42 14.03
C THR A 139 -10.83 -7.37 14.72
N PRO A 140 -10.61 -6.48 15.70
CA PRO A 140 -9.31 -6.33 16.36
C PRO A 140 -8.78 -7.58 17.08
N SER A 141 -9.60 -8.60 17.25
CA SER A 141 -9.21 -9.89 17.83
C SER A 141 -8.78 -10.93 16.82
N ASP A 142 -8.93 -10.64 15.53
CA ASP A 142 -8.50 -11.54 14.46
C ASP A 142 -7.00 -11.44 14.25
N ALA A 143 -6.35 -12.58 13.97
CA ALA A 143 -4.91 -12.61 13.77
C ALA A 143 -4.45 -11.87 12.52
N GLN A 144 -5.32 -11.73 11.51
CA GLN A 144 -5.01 -11.09 10.23
C GLN A 144 -4.73 -9.58 10.35
N VAL A 145 -5.27 -8.91 11.40
CA VAL A 145 -5.03 -7.47 11.62
C VAL A 145 -3.62 -7.15 12.10
N LEU A 146 -2.90 -8.16 12.63
CA LEU A 146 -1.59 -7.97 13.24
C LEU A 146 -0.50 -7.72 12.18
N GLU A 147 0.45 -6.87 12.53
CA GLU A 147 1.59 -6.58 11.67
C GLU A 147 2.49 -7.81 11.45
N ILE A 148 3.04 -7.90 10.23
CA ILE A 148 4.13 -8.81 9.90
C ILE A 148 5.27 -7.97 9.33
N GLY A 149 6.38 -7.90 10.06
CA GLY A 149 7.53 -7.09 9.66
C GLY A 149 7.28 -5.58 9.68
N GLY A 150 6.43 -5.09 10.60
CA GLY A 150 6.11 -3.68 10.78
C GLY A 150 5.03 -3.16 9.82
N ARG A 151 4.27 -4.04 9.15
CA ARG A 151 3.24 -3.61 8.19
C ARG A 151 2.11 -4.64 8.05
N VAL A 152 0.95 -4.17 7.59
CA VAL A 152 -0.24 -4.99 7.29
C VAL A 152 -0.60 -4.79 5.82
N LEU A 153 -0.82 -5.88 5.07
CA LEU A 153 -1.31 -5.82 3.69
C LEU A 153 -2.75 -5.29 3.69
N ILE A 154 -3.04 -4.30 2.85
CA ILE A 154 -4.38 -3.69 2.74
C ILE A 154 -5.02 -3.86 1.37
N GLY A 155 -4.28 -4.33 0.39
CA GLY A 155 -4.77 -4.65 -0.94
C GLY A 155 -3.66 -5.07 -1.88
N GLN A 156 -4.06 -5.73 -2.95
CA GLN A 156 -3.24 -6.05 -4.13
C GLN A 156 -3.91 -5.42 -5.34
N PHE A 157 -3.12 -4.77 -6.18
CA PHE A 157 -3.61 -4.04 -7.34
C PHE A 157 -2.75 -4.36 -8.55
N THR A 158 -3.34 -5.00 -9.55
CA THR A 158 -2.69 -5.32 -10.81
C THR A 158 -3.17 -4.34 -11.87
N VAL A 159 -2.23 -3.64 -12.48
CA VAL A 159 -2.46 -2.55 -13.44
C VAL A 159 -1.67 -2.81 -14.72
N ALA A 160 -1.98 -2.10 -15.80
CA ALA A 160 -1.19 -2.18 -17.03
C ALA A 160 0.26 -1.71 -16.78
N ASP A 161 1.20 -2.30 -17.51
CA ASP A 161 2.63 -1.90 -17.40
C ASP A 161 2.82 -0.40 -17.64
N GLY A 162 3.53 0.24 -16.72
CA GLY A 162 3.77 1.67 -16.74
C GLY A 162 2.71 2.51 -16.03
N ASP A 163 1.59 1.90 -15.63
CA ASP A 163 0.62 2.53 -14.73
C ASP A 163 1.04 2.37 -13.26
N HIS A 164 0.40 3.15 -12.40
CA HIS A 164 0.63 3.14 -10.96
C HIS A 164 -0.69 3.30 -10.20
N VAL A 165 -0.66 2.97 -8.93
CA VAL A 165 -1.80 3.02 -8.02
C VAL A 165 -1.66 4.23 -7.12
N TYR A 166 -2.67 5.10 -7.09
CA TYR A 166 -2.63 6.32 -6.29
C TYR A 166 -4.00 6.67 -5.71
N GLY A 167 -4.01 7.57 -4.74
CA GLY A 167 -5.25 7.99 -4.10
C GLY A 167 -5.10 8.49 -2.68
N SER A 168 -6.16 8.31 -1.90
CA SER A 168 -6.24 8.70 -0.50
C SER A 168 -7.12 7.74 0.28
N MET A 169 -6.80 7.54 1.56
CA MET A 169 -7.60 6.73 2.49
C MET A 169 -7.31 7.08 3.93
N ASN A 170 -8.18 6.62 4.82
CA ASN A 170 -7.98 6.73 6.26
C ASN A 170 -7.75 5.33 6.84
N PHE A 171 -7.02 5.27 7.96
CA PHE A 171 -6.72 4.05 8.66
C PHE A 171 -7.09 4.13 10.13
N GLN A 172 -7.50 3.01 10.68
CA GLN A 172 -7.70 2.82 12.11
C GLN A 172 -7.05 1.53 12.56
N GLY A 173 -6.47 1.55 13.76
CA GLY A 173 -5.87 0.36 14.33
C GLY A 173 -5.51 0.53 15.80
N LYS A 174 -4.68 -0.39 16.31
CA LYS A 174 -4.21 -0.37 17.69
C LYS A 174 -2.70 -0.48 17.76
N ASN A 175 -2.14 0.14 18.77
CA ASN A 175 -0.78 -0.07 19.20
C ASN A 175 -0.61 -1.40 19.95
N ALA A 176 0.63 -1.82 20.22
CA ALA A 176 0.94 -3.01 21.01
C ALA A 176 0.34 -2.98 22.43
N ASP A 177 0.09 -1.80 22.99
CA ASP A 177 -0.56 -1.60 24.28
C ASP A 177 -2.10 -1.55 24.21
N LEU A 178 -2.66 -1.86 23.02
CA LEU A 178 -4.07 -1.82 22.68
C LEU A 178 -4.71 -0.42 22.66
N SER A 179 -3.94 0.64 22.82
CA SER A 179 -4.43 2.00 22.57
C SER A 179 -4.77 2.19 21.10
N ASN A 180 -5.88 2.90 20.83
CA ASN A 180 -6.31 3.17 19.46
C ASN A 180 -5.42 4.24 18.80
N TRP A 181 -5.26 4.12 17.48
CA TRP A 181 -4.70 5.15 16.62
C TRP A 181 -5.54 5.30 15.35
N ASN A 182 -5.54 6.50 14.78
CA ASN A 182 -6.08 6.81 13.46
C ASN A 182 -5.02 7.53 12.65
N ALA A 183 -5.08 7.37 11.33
CA ALA A 183 -4.31 8.14 10.37
C ALA A 183 -5.27 8.59 9.26
N ASP A 184 -5.55 9.87 9.22
CA ASP A 184 -6.56 10.44 8.34
C ASP A 184 -5.91 11.12 7.14
N CYS A 185 -6.61 11.15 6.00
CA CYS A 185 -6.19 11.81 4.76
C CYS A 185 -4.81 11.35 4.26
N VAL A 186 -4.50 10.08 4.41
CA VAL A 186 -3.23 9.53 3.91
C VAL A 186 -3.29 9.45 2.40
N THR A 187 -2.50 10.27 1.73
CA THR A 187 -2.33 10.20 0.27
C THR A 187 -1.17 9.29 -0.09
N PHE A 188 -1.30 8.58 -1.20
CA PHE A 188 -0.29 7.66 -1.68
C PHE A 188 -0.19 7.65 -3.21
N ASP A 189 0.98 7.22 -3.67
CA ASP A 189 1.28 6.98 -5.07
C ASP A 189 2.39 5.92 -5.13
N SER A 190 2.12 4.76 -5.75
CA SER A 190 3.08 3.67 -5.83
C SER A 190 4.34 4.04 -6.64
N ALA A 191 4.23 4.98 -7.57
CA ALA A 191 5.37 5.50 -8.32
C ALA A 191 6.29 6.41 -7.48
N ALA A 192 5.75 7.07 -6.45
CA ALA A 192 6.52 8.00 -5.60
C ALA A 192 7.24 7.30 -4.44
N ILE A 193 6.86 6.09 -4.10
CA ILE A 193 7.44 5.31 -2.99
C ILE A 193 8.56 4.42 -3.56
N PRO A 194 9.85 4.73 -3.29
CA PRO A 194 10.95 3.92 -3.80
C PRO A 194 10.83 2.48 -3.28
N ALA A 195 10.93 1.50 -4.19
CA ALA A 195 11.04 0.11 -3.80
C ALA A 195 12.19 -0.07 -2.78
N PRO A 196 12.04 -0.94 -1.76
CA PRO A 196 13.04 -1.12 -0.69
C PRO A 196 14.49 -1.33 -1.19
N GLY A 197 14.65 -1.93 -2.39
CA GLY A 197 15.94 -2.11 -3.05
C GLY A 197 16.58 -0.82 -3.57
N ALA A 198 15.82 0.21 -3.92
CA ALA A 198 16.35 1.46 -4.45
C ALA A 198 17.10 2.26 -3.37
N LEU A 199 16.64 2.23 -2.12
CA LEU A 199 17.32 2.84 -0.98
C LEU A 199 18.64 2.12 -0.65
N ALA A 200 18.68 0.79 -0.78
CA ALA A 200 19.92 0.01 -0.59
C ALA A 200 20.95 0.33 -1.66
N LEU A 201 20.57 0.51 -2.92
CA LEU A 201 21.46 0.90 -4.02
C LEU A 201 22.01 2.31 -3.85
N LEU A 202 21.19 3.27 -3.40
CA LEU A 202 21.63 4.64 -3.09
C LEU A 202 22.63 4.65 -1.92
N GLY A 203 22.42 3.83 -0.89
CA GLY A 203 23.35 3.65 0.22
C GLY A 203 24.71 3.09 -0.24
N LEU A 204 24.72 2.08 -1.10
CA LEU A 204 25.93 1.49 -1.66
C LEU A 204 26.68 2.45 -2.59
N ALA A 205 25.97 3.21 -3.41
CA ALA A 205 26.56 4.23 -4.28
C ALA A 205 27.25 5.34 -3.48
N GLY A 206 26.65 5.77 -2.36
CA GLY A 206 27.25 6.74 -1.43
C GLY A 206 28.55 6.26 -0.80
N ILE A 207 28.62 4.98 -0.43
CA ILE A 207 29.84 4.35 0.13
C ILE A 207 30.94 4.23 -0.92
N ALA A 208 30.59 3.86 -2.17
CA ALA A 208 31.54 3.75 -3.28
C ALA A 208 32.13 5.10 -3.69
N ALA A 209 31.31 6.16 -3.68
CA ALA A 209 31.75 7.53 -3.98
C ALA A 209 32.75 8.08 -2.94
N ARG A 210 32.59 7.69 -1.67
CA ARG A 210 33.49 8.09 -0.57
C ARG A 210 34.88 7.44 -0.67
N ARG A 211 34.98 6.21 -1.26
CA ARG A 211 36.26 5.51 -1.46
C ARG A 211 37.13 6.10 -2.57
N ARG A 212 36.56 6.83 -3.53
CA ARG A 212 37.29 7.44 -4.65
C ARG A 212 37.93 8.80 -4.33
N ARG A 213 37.74 9.34 -3.13
CA ARG A 213 38.25 10.64 -2.68
C ARG A 213 39.43 10.55 -1.68
N LYS A 214 40.11 9.39 -1.59
CA LYS A 214 41.37 9.24 -0.84
C LYS A 214 42.50 8.90 -1.77
#